data_582004757b1fec8e181901b7eff57e9a
#
_entry.id   582004757b1fec8e181901b7eff57e9a
#
_cell.length_a   1.000
_cell.length_b   1.000
_cell.length_c   1.000
_cell.angle_alpha   90.00
_cell.angle_beta   90.00
_cell.angle_gamma   90.00
#
_symmetry.space_group_name_H-M   'P 1'
#
loop_
_entity.id
_entity.type
_entity.pdbx_description
1 polymer ?
#
loop_
_entity_poly.entity_id
_entity_poly.type
_entity_poly.pdbx_seq_one_letter_code
_entity_poly.pdbx_strand_id
1 'polypeptide(L)'
;MINDEYKVCSKCVSDSSIPNLKLDKNNICQYCKIHQEMENEFPFNEKSLTNLRVIADKIKYEGKGKKYDCVVGISGGRDSSYLLYIVKEILNLNPLAVHYDNGFDSETSTSNILNVCSNLGVELETRVA
;
A
#
# COMPACT_ATOMS: atom_id res chain seq x y z
N MET A 1 10.84 39.33 18.13
CA MET A 1 10.12 38.91 16.92
C MET A 1 11.10 38.07 16.12
N ILE A 2 10.99 36.75 16.16
CA ILE A 2 11.83 35.85 15.38
C ILE A 2 11.26 35.93 13.98
N ASN A 3 11.99 36.56 13.07
CA ASN A 3 11.69 36.58 11.66
C ASN A 3 12.02 35.15 11.16
N ASP A 4 11.10 34.20 11.34
CA ASP A 4 11.25 32.89 10.76
C ASP A 4 11.09 33.06 9.24
N GLU A 5 12.24 33.09 8.58
CA GLU A 5 12.31 33.18 7.12
C GLU A 5 11.54 31.99 6.53
N TYR A 6 10.44 32.30 5.81
CA TYR A 6 9.63 31.30 5.16
C TYR A 6 10.47 30.49 4.18
N LYS A 7 10.56 29.18 4.40
CA LYS A 7 11.40 28.28 3.60
C LYS A 7 10.55 27.17 2.98
N VAL A 8 10.82 26.91 1.73
CA VAL A 8 10.15 25.86 0.95
C VAL A 8 11.14 24.76 0.59
N CYS A 9 10.72 23.53 0.64
CA CYS A 9 11.54 22.41 0.21
C CYS A 9 11.90 22.53 -1.28
N SER A 10 13.16 22.32 -1.63
CA SER A 10 13.64 22.40 -3.02
C SER A 10 13.18 21.21 -3.90
N LYS A 11 12.64 20.13 -3.31
CA LYS A 11 12.16 18.95 -4.04
C LYS A 11 10.64 18.80 -4.09
N CYS A 12 9.91 19.35 -3.10
CA CYS A 12 8.46 19.27 -3.03
C CYS A 12 7.86 20.60 -2.57
N VAL A 13 6.53 20.64 -2.39
CA VAL A 13 5.80 21.86 -1.98
C VAL A 13 5.74 22.06 -0.46
N SER A 14 6.35 21.19 0.34
CA SER A 14 6.36 21.34 1.81
C SER A 14 7.17 22.56 2.23
N ASP A 15 6.66 23.33 3.18
CA ASP A 15 7.26 24.56 3.65
C ASP A 15 7.31 24.65 5.18
N SER A 16 7.95 25.69 5.69
CA SER A 16 8.16 25.91 7.13
C SER A 16 6.89 26.14 7.95
N SER A 17 5.71 26.25 7.33
CA SER A 17 4.42 26.28 8.04
C SER A 17 3.99 24.90 8.55
N ILE A 18 4.56 23.83 8.02
CA ILE A 18 4.27 22.46 8.45
C ILE A 18 4.95 22.19 9.80
N PRO A 19 4.19 21.84 10.85
CA PRO A 19 4.76 21.54 12.16
C PRO A 19 5.86 20.48 12.10
N ASN A 20 6.99 20.77 12.75
CA ASN A 20 8.14 19.85 12.82
C ASN A 20 8.82 19.53 11.47
N LEU A 21 8.55 20.30 10.42
CA LEU A 21 9.30 20.16 9.18
C LEU A 21 10.78 20.49 9.41
N LYS A 22 11.66 19.60 8.99
CA LYS A 22 13.11 19.80 9.03
C LYS A 22 13.64 19.91 7.60
N LEU A 23 14.34 20.98 7.32
CA LEU A 23 15.06 21.18 6.07
C LEU A 23 16.56 20.97 6.32
N ASP A 24 17.24 20.33 5.39
CA ASP A 24 18.70 20.20 5.45
C ASP A 24 19.39 21.44 4.86
N LYS A 25 20.74 21.39 4.78
CA LYS A 25 21.55 22.49 4.22
C LYS A 25 21.24 22.81 2.75
N ASN A 26 20.58 21.91 2.03
CA ASN A 26 20.16 22.08 0.64
C ASN A 26 18.67 22.42 0.53
N ASN A 27 18.02 22.75 1.64
CA ASN A 27 16.57 22.95 1.75
C ASN A 27 15.73 21.74 1.31
N ILE A 28 16.23 20.52 1.50
CA ILE A 28 15.48 19.27 1.23
C ILE A 28 14.85 18.81 2.54
N CYS A 29 13.52 18.59 2.53
CA CYS A 29 12.79 18.15 3.72
C CYS A 29 13.03 16.66 4.04
N GLN A 30 12.79 16.29 5.31
CA GLN A 30 12.94 14.91 5.75
C GLN A 30 12.05 13.92 4.99
N TYR A 31 10.87 14.35 4.56
CA TYR A 31 9.94 13.49 3.80
C TYR A 31 10.50 13.13 2.42
N CYS A 32 11.13 14.09 1.74
CA CYS A 32 11.80 13.82 0.47
C CYS A 32 13.01 12.89 0.61
N LYS A 33 13.70 12.92 1.76
CA LYS A 33 14.78 11.97 2.05
C LYS A 33 14.26 10.57 2.27
N ILE A 34 13.23 10.42 3.10
CA ILE A 34 12.55 9.13 3.32
C ILE A 34 12.04 8.57 2.00
N HIS A 35 11.40 9.39 1.17
CA HIS A 35 10.93 8.95 -0.16
C HIS A 35 12.09 8.46 -1.03
N GLN A 36 13.21 9.16 -1.03
CA GLN A 36 14.39 8.74 -1.80
C GLN A 36 14.99 7.42 -1.29
N GLU A 37 15.00 7.20 0.02
CA GLU A 37 15.43 5.95 0.63
C GLU A 37 14.50 4.81 0.23
N MET A 38 13.18 5.03 0.28
CA MET A 38 12.19 4.06 -0.18
C MET A 38 12.31 3.74 -1.67
N GLU A 39 12.55 4.74 -2.54
CA GLU A 39 12.78 4.51 -3.97
C GLU A 39 14.06 3.70 -4.23
N ASN A 40 15.08 3.87 -3.42
CA ASN A 40 16.32 3.10 -3.53
C ASN A 40 16.13 1.64 -3.07
N GLU A 41 15.32 1.43 -2.01
CA GLU A 41 15.04 0.09 -1.48
C GLU A 41 14.02 -0.65 -2.34
N PHE A 42 12.99 0.07 -2.81
CA PHE A 42 11.90 -0.48 -3.63
C PHE A 42 11.81 0.26 -4.98
N PRO A 43 12.80 0.13 -5.85
CA PRO A 43 12.81 0.85 -7.11
C PRO A 43 11.69 0.37 -8.04
N PHE A 44 11.03 1.29 -8.73
CA PHE A 44 9.99 0.97 -9.70
C PHE A 44 10.60 0.59 -11.06
N ASN A 45 11.09 -0.66 -11.17
CA ASN A 45 11.76 -1.17 -12.37
C ASN A 45 11.58 -2.69 -12.51
N GLU A 46 12.11 -3.28 -13.57
CA GLU A 46 11.98 -4.72 -13.86
C GLU A 46 12.62 -5.61 -12.79
N LYS A 47 13.68 -5.14 -12.12
CA LYS A 47 14.32 -5.89 -11.02
C LYS A 47 13.34 -6.07 -9.86
N SER A 48 12.54 -5.05 -9.55
CA SER A 48 11.51 -5.13 -8.50
C SER A 48 10.37 -6.07 -8.88
N LEU A 49 9.96 -6.09 -10.15
CA LEU A 49 8.98 -7.07 -10.64
C LEU A 49 9.52 -8.51 -10.52
N THR A 50 10.80 -8.71 -10.83
CA THR A 50 11.45 -10.01 -10.67
C THR A 50 11.48 -10.43 -9.18
N ASN A 51 11.86 -9.52 -8.29
CA ASN A 51 11.85 -9.78 -6.85
C ASN A 51 10.44 -10.11 -6.34
N LEU A 52 9.43 -9.38 -6.81
CA LEU A 52 8.04 -9.63 -6.44
C LEU A 52 7.57 -11.02 -6.87
N ARG A 53 7.97 -11.48 -8.07
CA ARG A 53 7.68 -12.85 -8.54
C ARG A 53 8.35 -13.91 -7.67
N VAL A 54 9.61 -13.70 -7.27
CA VAL A 54 10.30 -14.62 -6.35
C VAL A 54 9.57 -14.73 -5.02
N ILE A 55 9.07 -13.60 -4.48
CA ILE A 55 8.25 -13.60 -3.25
C ILE A 55 6.95 -14.37 -3.49
N ALA A 56 6.26 -14.13 -4.61
CA ALA A 56 5.03 -14.84 -4.96
C ALA A 56 5.23 -16.36 -5.09
N ASP A 57 6.31 -16.79 -5.73
CA ASP A 57 6.66 -18.21 -5.86
C ASP A 57 6.90 -18.87 -4.50
N LYS A 58 7.55 -18.15 -3.57
CA LYS A 58 7.73 -18.61 -2.20
C LYS A 58 6.39 -18.76 -1.47
N ILE A 59 5.51 -17.76 -1.56
CA ILE A 59 4.17 -17.79 -0.98
C ILE A 59 3.38 -18.99 -1.52
N LYS A 60 3.41 -19.19 -2.84
CA LYS A 60 2.74 -20.29 -3.50
C LYS A 60 3.26 -21.65 -3.04
N TYR A 61 4.58 -21.77 -2.88
CA TYR A 61 5.20 -23.00 -2.37
C TYR A 61 4.79 -23.30 -0.92
N GLU A 62 4.78 -22.29 -0.06
CA GLU A 62 4.37 -22.43 1.35
C GLU A 62 2.85 -22.65 1.50
N GLY A 63 2.06 -22.16 0.55
CA GLY A 63 0.61 -22.37 0.45
C GLY A 63 0.19 -23.73 -0.11
N LYS A 64 1.12 -24.51 -0.65
CA LYS A 64 0.81 -25.79 -1.31
C LYS A 64 0.03 -26.74 -0.42
N GLY A 65 -1.13 -27.18 -0.91
CA GLY A 65 -2.04 -28.06 -0.17
C GLY A 65 -2.98 -27.35 0.81
N LYS A 66 -2.89 -26.04 0.94
CA LYS A 66 -3.84 -25.21 1.69
C LYS A 66 -4.93 -24.66 0.77
N LYS A 67 -6.06 -24.25 1.37
CA LYS A 67 -7.18 -23.65 0.61
C LYS A 67 -6.76 -22.29 0.02
N TYR A 68 -5.91 -21.52 0.72
CA TYR A 68 -5.41 -20.22 0.30
C TYR A 68 -3.89 -20.16 0.39
N ASP A 69 -3.27 -19.44 -0.52
CA ASP A 69 -1.82 -19.21 -0.51
C ASP A 69 -1.44 -18.10 0.49
N CYS A 70 -2.30 -17.10 0.62
CA CYS A 70 -2.07 -15.93 1.48
C CYS A 70 -3.38 -15.27 1.92
N VAL A 71 -3.25 -14.28 2.79
CA VAL A 71 -4.33 -13.41 3.24
C VAL A 71 -4.04 -11.98 2.75
N VAL A 72 -5.07 -11.29 2.25
CA VAL A 72 -4.98 -9.90 1.83
C VAL A 72 -6.04 -9.08 2.57
N GLY A 73 -5.60 -8.06 3.34
CA GLY A 73 -6.51 -7.10 3.96
C GLY A 73 -7.14 -6.19 2.91
N ILE A 74 -8.48 -6.02 2.99
CA ILE A 74 -9.21 -5.15 2.07
C ILE A 74 -10.06 -4.14 2.83
N SER A 75 -10.00 -2.86 2.41
CA SER A 75 -10.72 -1.73 3.01
C SER A 75 -11.70 -1.03 2.06
N GLY A 76 -11.85 -1.53 0.83
CA GLY A 76 -12.65 -0.87 -0.20
C GLY A 76 -12.04 0.39 -0.81
N GLY A 77 -10.85 0.78 -0.36
CA GLY A 77 -10.06 1.84 -0.95
C GLY A 77 -9.30 1.37 -2.20
N ARG A 78 -8.82 2.32 -3.00
CA ARG A 78 -8.11 2.07 -4.26
C ARG A 78 -6.90 1.15 -4.08
N ASP A 79 -6.08 1.42 -3.08
CA ASP A 79 -4.78 0.75 -2.92
C ASP A 79 -4.95 -0.71 -2.50
N SER A 80 -5.84 -1.00 -1.54
CA SER A 80 -6.14 -2.37 -1.11
C SER A 80 -6.82 -3.19 -2.21
N SER A 81 -7.70 -2.56 -3.00
CA SER A 81 -8.36 -3.19 -4.15
C SER A 81 -7.35 -3.52 -5.25
N TYR A 82 -6.43 -2.60 -5.54
CA TYR A 82 -5.37 -2.81 -6.52
C TYR A 82 -4.37 -3.89 -6.06
N LEU A 83 -4.03 -3.91 -4.77
CA LEU A 83 -3.19 -4.98 -4.20
C LEU A 83 -3.85 -6.36 -4.41
N LEU A 84 -5.14 -6.48 -4.13
CA LEU A 84 -5.87 -7.74 -4.33
C LEU A 84 -5.85 -8.18 -5.80
N TYR A 85 -6.03 -7.24 -6.74
CA TYR A 85 -5.90 -7.48 -8.18
C TYR A 85 -4.50 -7.98 -8.55
N ILE A 86 -3.43 -7.33 -8.08
CA ILE A 86 -2.06 -7.77 -8.34
C ILE A 86 -1.83 -9.18 -7.81
N VAL A 87 -2.22 -9.46 -6.58
CA VAL A 87 -2.04 -10.78 -5.96
C VAL A 87 -2.77 -11.86 -6.74
N LYS A 88 -4.01 -11.60 -7.14
CA LYS A 88 -4.85 -12.57 -7.84
C LYS A 88 -4.47 -12.72 -9.31
N GLU A 89 -4.45 -11.63 -10.08
CA GLU A 89 -4.35 -11.66 -11.54
C GLU A 89 -2.91 -11.61 -12.05
N ILE A 90 -2.04 -10.84 -11.38
CA ILE A 90 -0.67 -10.65 -11.86
C ILE A 90 0.28 -11.72 -11.29
N LEU A 91 0.14 -12.03 -9.99
CA LEU A 91 0.98 -13.01 -9.31
C LEU A 91 0.37 -14.41 -9.33
N ASN A 92 -0.87 -14.54 -9.77
CA ASN A 92 -1.58 -15.82 -9.87
C ASN A 92 -1.56 -16.62 -8.57
N LEU A 93 -1.80 -15.92 -7.44
CA LEU A 93 -1.98 -16.50 -6.11
C LEU A 93 -3.47 -16.72 -5.84
N ASN A 94 -3.77 -17.57 -4.86
CA ASN A 94 -5.13 -17.79 -4.37
C ASN A 94 -5.32 -17.17 -2.98
N PRO A 95 -5.59 -15.84 -2.89
CA PRO A 95 -5.75 -15.16 -1.62
C PRO A 95 -7.11 -15.41 -0.97
N LEU A 96 -7.15 -15.32 0.37
CA LEU A 96 -8.35 -14.99 1.13
C LEU A 96 -8.37 -13.49 1.37
N ALA A 97 -9.40 -12.78 0.93
CA ALA A 97 -9.61 -11.38 1.30
C ALA A 97 -10.20 -11.30 2.72
N VAL A 98 -9.63 -10.45 3.56
CA VAL A 98 -10.11 -10.23 4.93
C VAL A 98 -10.44 -8.77 5.13
N HIS A 99 -11.67 -8.51 5.55
CA HIS A 99 -12.14 -7.19 5.92
C HIS A 99 -12.42 -7.14 7.43
N TYR A 100 -11.96 -6.06 8.08
CA TYR A 100 -12.24 -5.80 9.49
C TYR A 100 -13.20 -4.62 9.60
N ASP A 101 -14.47 -4.92 9.87
CA ASP A 101 -15.51 -3.93 10.07
C ASP A 101 -15.48 -3.42 11.51
N ASN A 102 -15.05 -2.18 11.67
CA ASN A 102 -14.99 -1.47 12.94
C ASN A 102 -16.16 -0.49 13.14
N GLY A 103 -17.18 -0.56 12.30
CA GLY A 103 -18.35 0.32 12.34
C GLY A 103 -18.15 1.71 11.74
N PHE A 104 -16.99 2.00 11.16
CA PHE A 104 -16.70 3.31 10.52
C PHE A 104 -16.65 3.24 8.99
N ASP A 105 -17.03 2.10 8.41
CA ASP A 105 -17.03 1.94 6.97
C ASP A 105 -18.16 2.75 6.31
N SER A 106 -17.84 3.37 5.19
CA SER A 106 -18.85 3.99 4.33
C SER A 106 -19.59 2.93 3.50
N GLU A 107 -20.82 3.20 3.09
CA GLU A 107 -21.55 2.33 2.17
C GLU A 107 -20.78 2.09 0.87
N THR A 108 -20.06 3.11 0.40
CA THR A 108 -19.21 3.02 -0.80
C THR A 108 -18.05 2.06 -0.58
N SER A 109 -17.35 2.09 0.57
CA SER A 109 -16.25 1.17 0.85
C SER A 109 -16.74 -0.27 0.94
N THR A 110 -17.84 -0.52 1.61
CA THR A 110 -18.46 -1.85 1.71
C THR A 110 -18.87 -2.38 0.34
N SER A 111 -19.52 -1.55 -0.48
CA SER A 111 -19.89 -1.92 -1.85
C SER A 111 -18.65 -2.24 -2.70
N ASN A 112 -17.58 -1.45 -2.59
CA ASN A 112 -16.34 -1.69 -3.30
C ASN A 112 -15.68 -3.03 -2.92
N ILE A 113 -15.66 -3.36 -1.62
CA ILE A 113 -15.12 -4.64 -1.13
C ILE A 113 -15.84 -5.81 -1.80
N LEU A 114 -17.18 -5.79 -1.73
CA LEU A 114 -18.01 -6.86 -2.32
C LEU A 114 -17.78 -6.99 -3.83
N ASN A 115 -17.80 -5.86 -4.54
CA ASN A 115 -17.62 -5.83 -5.99
C ASN A 115 -16.25 -6.32 -6.42
N VAL A 116 -15.18 -5.88 -5.76
CA VAL A 116 -13.81 -6.30 -6.11
C VAL A 116 -13.61 -7.79 -5.85
N CYS A 117 -14.03 -8.29 -4.69
CA CYS A 117 -13.92 -9.71 -4.37
C CYS A 117 -14.74 -10.57 -5.34
N SER A 118 -15.98 -10.17 -5.64
CA SER A 118 -16.84 -10.88 -6.59
C SER A 118 -16.25 -10.92 -8.00
N ASN A 119 -15.77 -9.78 -8.52
CA ASN A 119 -15.20 -9.67 -9.87
C ASN A 119 -13.90 -10.47 -10.03
N LEU A 120 -13.09 -10.55 -8.97
CA LEU A 120 -11.84 -11.33 -8.97
C LEU A 120 -12.05 -12.80 -8.59
N GLY A 121 -13.26 -13.22 -8.22
CA GLY A 121 -13.53 -14.56 -7.72
C GLY A 121 -12.72 -14.91 -6.47
N VAL A 122 -12.55 -13.92 -5.58
CA VAL A 122 -11.81 -14.06 -4.32
C VAL A 122 -12.81 -14.20 -3.17
N GLU A 123 -12.57 -15.19 -2.31
CA GLU A 123 -13.38 -15.39 -1.11
C GLU A 123 -13.11 -14.27 -0.09
N LEU A 124 -14.17 -13.74 0.49
CA LEU A 124 -14.14 -12.67 1.49
C LEU A 124 -14.54 -13.19 2.86
N GLU A 125 -13.75 -12.89 3.85
CA GLU A 125 -14.06 -13.06 5.26
C GLU A 125 -14.19 -11.69 5.93
N THR A 126 -15.33 -11.41 6.54
CA THR A 126 -15.54 -10.17 7.32
C THR A 126 -15.53 -10.48 8.81
N ARG A 127 -14.73 -9.72 9.56
CA ARG A 127 -14.69 -9.75 11.02
C ARG A 127 -15.24 -8.44 11.55
N VAL A 128 -16.23 -8.53 12.40
CA VAL A 128 -16.86 -7.37 13.06
C VAL A 128 -16.20 -7.20 14.43
N ALA A 129 -15.93 -5.91 14.80
CA ALA A 129 -15.34 -5.55 16.10
C ALA A 129 -16.31 -5.79 17.26
#